data_6c206b87b4e845e7405383a7b8c3732a
#
_entry.id   6c206b87b4e845e7405383a7b8c3732a
#
_cell.length_a   1.000
_cell.length_b   1.000
_cell.length_c   1.000
_cell.angle_alpha   90.00
_cell.angle_beta   90.00
_cell.angle_gamma   90.00
#
_symmetry.space_group_name_H-M   'P 1'
#
loop_
_entity.id
_entity.type
_entity.pdbx_description
1 polymer ?
#
loop_
_entity_poly.entity_id
_entity_poly.type
_entity_poly.pdbx_seq_one_letter_code
_entity_poly.pdbx_strand_id
1 'polypeptide(L)'
;MTRAFQTRVLKPESRLIEKEPYYERVGEEVALFEAAYASQIPLLLKGPTGCGKTRFIEYMAWRVKRPLITVSCHDDLTAADLVGRYLITNNETVWVDGPLARAVRAGAICYLDEVVEARKDTTVVIHPLADDRRILPMEKRGELLQAPPEFLLVVSYNPGYQSVLKELKQSTRQRFIAIEFGYPDPALEAKIVVTETGLDAQNADKLVTLAQMTRNLRGNGLDEGASTRLLVHTARLFKRGITPAVACNSAIAEALTDDPEMLRAVNELASSLF
;
A
#
# COMPACT_ATOMS: atom_id res chain seq x y z
N MET A 1 9.24 38.68 3.69
CA MET A 1 8.80 37.85 4.83
C MET A 1 8.91 36.38 4.45
N THR A 2 10.01 35.75 4.79
CA THR A 2 10.32 34.35 4.48
C THR A 2 9.61 33.49 5.53
N ARG A 3 8.58 32.75 5.14
CA ARG A 3 7.96 31.76 6.02
C ARG A 3 9.00 30.64 6.26
N ALA A 4 9.52 30.57 7.45
CA ALA A 4 10.33 29.43 7.89
C ALA A 4 9.46 28.16 7.83
N PHE A 5 9.84 27.21 6.97
CA PHE A 5 9.28 25.88 6.98
C PHE A 5 9.70 25.20 8.29
N GLN A 6 8.81 25.14 9.26
CA GLN A 6 9.01 24.30 10.44
C GLN A 6 8.88 22.84 10.02
N THR A 7 9.99 22.15 9.94
CA THR A 7 10.03 20.70 9.74
C THR A 7 9.43 20.02 10.98
N ARG A 8 8.19 19.59 10.87
CA ARG A 8 7.49 18.88 11.94
C ARG A 8 7.97 17.44 11.97
N VAL A 9 8.91 17.10 12.85
CA VAL A 9 9.29 15.70 13.09
C VAL A 9 8.12 15.03 13.78
N LEU A 10 7.39 14.18 13.03
CA LEU A 10 6.27 13.40 13.58
C LEU A 10 6.85 12.30 14.49
N LYS A 11 6.47 12.31 15.76
CA LYS A 11 6.78 11.24 16.70
C LYS A 11 5.98 9.97 16.34
N PRO A 12 6.48 8.75 16.65
CA PRO A 12 5.75 7.51 16.38
C PRO A 12 4.32 7.50 16.97
N GLU A 13 4.13 8.06 18.14
CA GLU A 13 2.83 8.16 18.82
C GLU A 13 1.81 9.01 18.03
N SER A 14 2.26 9.96 17.22
CA SER A 14 1.39 10.76 16.34
C SER A 14 0.89 9.99 15.11
N ARG A 15 1.23 8.71 14.98
CA ARG A 15 0.81 7.81 13.89
C ARG A 15 -0.19 6.76 14.34
N LEU A 16 -0.74 6.89 15.54
CA LEU A 16 -1.95 6.16 15.94
C LEU A 16 -3.12 6.63 15.08
N ILE A 17 -3.84 5.67 14.52
CA ILE A 17 -5.08 5.94 13.77
C ILE A 17 -6.21 6.01 14.78
N GLU A 18 -6.70 7.23 15.05
CA GLU A 18 -7.72 7.48 16.09
C GLU A 18 -9.12 7.08 15.62
N LYS A 19 -9.43 7.36 14.34
CA LYS A 19 -10.74 7.07 13.76
C LYS A 19 -10.67 5.77 12.96
N GLU A 20 -11.68 4.91 13.12
CA GLU A 20 -11.82 3.70 12.35
C GLU A 20 -11.79 3.98 10.84
N PRO A 21 -10.79 3.46 10.11
CA PRO A 21 -10.79 3.52 8.66
C PRO A 21 -11.92 2.64 8.11
N TYR A 22 -12.64 3.15 7.12
CA TYR A 22 -13.62 2.32 6.44
C TYR A 22 -12.91 1.20 5.66
N TYR A 23 -13.26 -0.02 5.99
CA TYR A 23 -12.76 -1.23 5.33
C TYR A 23 -13.86 -2.29 5.29
N GLU A 24 -14.14 -2.82 4.11
CA GLU A 24 -15.03 -3.97 3.93
C GLU A 24 -14.21 -5.25 3.80
N ARG A 25 -14.57 -6.24 4.58
CA ARG A 25 -13.90 -7.55 4.54
C ARG A 25 -14.23 -8.27 3.24
N VAL A 26 -13.22 -8.84 2.61
CA VAL A 26 -13.37 -9.58 1.35
C VAL A 26 -13.29 -11.09 1.57
N GLY A 27 -12.60 -11.52 2.64
CA GLY A 27 -12.41 -12.93 2.98
C GLY A 27 -11.87 -13.12 4.40
N GLU A 28 -10.88 -13.99 4.54
CA GLU A 28 -10.26 -14.34 5.84
C GLU A 28 -9.05 -13.45 6.21
N GLU A 29 -8.80 -12.37 5.47
CA GLU A 29 -7.61 -11.53 5.63
C GLU A 29 -7.48 -10.94 7.03
N VAL A 30 -8.61 -10.61 7.68
CA VAL A 30 -8.64 -10.07 9.05
C VAL A 30 -8.23 -11.13 10.05
N ALA A 31 -8.79 -12.33 9.95
CA ALA A 31 -8.46 -13.47 10.84
C ALA A 31 -7.00 -13.91 10.67
N LEU A 32 -6.51 -13.96 9.43
CA LEU A 32 -5.10 -14.28 9.12
C LEU A 32 -4.16 -13.23 9.71
N PHE A 33 -4.50 -11.94 9.60
CA PHE A 33 -3.69 -10.89 10.21
C PHE A 33 -3.65 -11.02 11.74
N GLU A 34 -4.80 -11.21 12.40
CA GLU A 34 -4.88 -11.35 13.85
C GLU A 34 -4.07 -12.56 14.35
N ALA A 35 -4.17 -13.69 13.65
CA ALA A 35 -3.40 -14.88 13.97
C ALA A 35 -1.90 -14.67 13.78
N ALA A 36 -1.48 -14.06 12.67
CA ALA A 36 -0.08 -13.73 12.40
C ALA A 36 0.47 -12.73 13.42
N TYR A 37 -0.30 -11.70 13.78
CA TYR A 37 0.07 -10.70 14.79
C TYR A 37 0.27 -11.35 16.16
N ALA A 38 -0.68 -12.15 16.61
CA ALA A 38 -0.58 -12.88 17.88
C ALA A 38 0.61 -13.85 17.93
N SER A 39 0.96 -14.44 16.77
CA SER A 39 2.09 -15.37 16.63
C SER A 39 3.41 -14.65 16.30
N GLN A 40 3.41 -13.32 16.16
CA GLN A 40 4.57 -12.50 15.80
C GLN A 40 5.21 -12.89 14.45
N ILE A 41 4.42 -13.41 13.52
CA ILE A 41 4.87 -13.83 12.19
C ILE A 41 4.64 -12.67 11.21
N PRO A 42 5.64 -12.28 10.41
CA PRO A 42 5.50 -11.18 9.48
C PRO A 42 4.57 -11.52 8.32
N LEU A 43 3.97 -10.50 7.72
CA LEU A 43 2.96 -10.63 6.66
C LEU A 43 3.45 -10.13 5.30
N LEU A 44 3.06 -10.85 4.26
CA LEU A 44 3.28 -10.51 2.87
C LEU A 44 1.92 -10.32 2.17
N LEU A 45 1.59 -9.08 1.80
CA LEU A 45 0.37 -8.77 1.05
C LEU A 45 0.66 -8.79 -0.45
N LYS A 46 -0.08 -9.62 -1.17
CA LYS A 46 0.01 -9.70 -2.63
C LYS A 46 -1.29 -9.20 -3.26
N GLY A 47 -1.21 -8.57 -4.39
CA GLY A 47 -2.41 -8.21 -5.15
C GLY A 47 -2.21 -6.99 -6.04
N PRO A 48 -3.16 -6.74 -6.96
CA PRO A 48 -3.06 -5.66 -7.93
C PRO A 48 -3.04 -4.28 -7.28
N THR A 49 -2.68 -3.27 -8.08
CA THR A 49 -2.70 -1.88 -7.64
C THR A 49 -4.12 -1.44 -7.29
N GLY A 50 -4.27 -0.70 -6.18
CA GLY A 50 -5.56 -0.11 -5.78
C GLY A 50 -6.64 -1.10 -5.33
N CYS A 51 -6.30 -2.37 -5.02
CA CYS A 51 -7.24 -3.35 -4.46
C CYS A 51 -7.49 -3.23 -2.95
N GLY A 52 -6.90 -2.25 -2.26
CA GLY A 52 -7.19 -1.98 -0.85
C GLY A 52 -6.12 -2.44 0.16
N LYS A 53 -4.94 -2.96 -0.23
CA LYS A 53 -3.88 -3.41 0.69
C LYS A 53 -3.52 -2.39 1.77
N THR A 54 -3.25 -1.15 1.38
CA THR A 54 -2.89 -0.07 2.32
C THR A 54 -4.07 0.27 3.26
N ARG A 55 -5.29 0.31 2.74
CA ARG A 55 -6.50 0.53 3.55
C ARG A 55 -6.71 -0.59 4.58
N PHE A 56 -6.46 -1.83 4.20
CA PHE A 56 -6.49 -2.97 5.12
C PHE A 56 -5.49 -2.81 6.26
N ILE A 57 -4.25 -2.42 5.97
CA ILE A 57 -3.24 -2.22 7.02
C ILE A 57 -3.59 -1.05 7.94
N GLU A 58 -4.15 0.04 7.41
CA GLU A 58 -4.67 1.15 8.22
C GLU A 58 -5.78 0.66 9.18
N TYR A 59 -6.73 -0.11 8.66
CA TYR A 59 -7.81 -0.69 9.46
C TYR A 59 -7.27 -1.65 10.54
N MET A 60 -6.33 -2.52 10.21
CA MET A 60 -5.75 -3.45 11.18
C MET A 60 -4.90 -2.73 12.23
N ALA A 61 -4.13 -1.70 11.86
CA ALA A 61 -3.37 -0.90 12.81
C ALA A 61 -4.30 -0.19 13.83
N TRP A 62 -5.41 0.38 13.34
CA TRP A 62 -6.46 0.92 14.23
C TRP A 62 -7.04 -0.16 15.15
N ARG A 63 -7.36 -1.33 14.61
CA ARG A 63 -8.00 -2.44 15.31
C ARG A 63 -7.12 -3.02 16.43
N VAL A 64 -5.83 -3.17 16.19
CA VAL A 64 -4.87 -3.65 17.20
C VAL A 64 -4.28 -2.51 18.05
N LYS A 65 -4.72 -1.25 17.81
CA LYS A 65 -4.28 -0.05 18.54
C LYS A 65 -2.77 0.14 18.54
N ARG A 66 -2.15 -0.01 17.37
CA ARG A 66 -0.71 0.18 17.20
C ARG A 66 -0.40 1.31 16.20
N PRO A 67 0.69 2.07 16.42
CA PRO A 67 1.15 3.02 15.44
C PRO A 67 1.44 2.33 14.11
N LEU A 68 1.13 2.99 13.00
CA LEU A 68 1.46 2.54 11.65
C LEU A 68 2.57 3.40 11.07
N ILE A 69 3.68 2.77 10.69
CA ILE A 69 4.77 3.42 9.97
C ILE A 69 4.84 2.81 8.58
N THR A 70 4.41 3.58 7.58
CA THR A 70 4.44 3.19 6.17
C THR A 70 5.67 3.75 5.48
N VAL A 71 6.32 2.93 4.68
CA VAL A 71 7.44 3.30 3.81
C VAL A 71 7.12 2.85 2.40
N SER A 72 7.04 3.77 1.45
CA SER A 72 6.98 3.45 0.03
C SER A 72 8.38 3.09 -0.45
N CYS A 73 8.55 1.88 -0.93
CA CYS A 73 9.82 1.41 -1.46
C CYS A 73 10.02 1.89 -2.90
N HIS A 74 11.25 2.23 -3.24
CA HIS A 74 11.67 2.69 -4.58
C HIS A 74 13.16 2.39 -4.78
N ASP A 75 13.64 2.49 -6.01
CA ASP A 75 15.02 2.13 -6.37
C ASP A 75 16.11 2.91 -5.63
N ASP A 76 15.83 4.13 -5.16
CA ASP A 76 16.79 4.95 -4.41
C ASP A 76 16.77 4.68 -2.90
N LEU A 77 15.81 3.88 -2.40
CA LEU A 77 15.70 3.56 -0.98
C LEU A 77 16.84 2.63 -0.57
N THR A 78 17.69 3.09 0.34
CA THR A 78 18.81 2.31 0.86
C THR A 78 18.51 1.69 2.22
N ALA A 79 19.28 0.68 2.61
CA ALA A 79 19.23 0.11 3.97
C ALA A 79 19.44 1.16 5.06
N ALA A 80 20.33 2.16 4.81
CA ALA A 80 20.58 3.25 5.74
C ALA A 80 19.38 4.18 5.92
N ASP A 81 18.55 4.35 4.87
CA ASP A 81 17.32 5.16 4.98
C ASP A 81 16.26 4.45 5.85
N LEU A 82 16.21 3.11 5.81
CA LEU A 82 15.33 2.33 6.69
C LEU A 82 15.82 2.27 8.14
N VAL A 83 17.11 1.99 8.34
CA VAL A 83 17.68 1.75 9.67
C VAL A 83 18.02 3.06 10.38
N GLY A 84 18.69 3.96 9.69
CA GLY A 84 19.14 5.24 10.23
C GLY A 84 20.53 5.62 9.77
N ARG A 85 20.87 6.86 10.06
CA ARG A 85 22.16 7.46 9.66
C ARG A 85 22.62 8.54 10.62
N TYR A 86 23.91 8.81 10.60
CA TYR A 86 24.46 9.97 11.27
C TYR A 86 24.20 11.23 10.44
N LEU A 87 23.75 12.27 11.11
CA LEU A 87 23.62 13.62 10.56
C LEU A 87 24.51 14.58 11.32
N ILE A 88 25.07 15.56 10.63
CA ILE A 88 25.78 16.67 11.27
C ILE A 88 24.78 17.79 11.51
N THR A 89 24.52 18.09 12.76
CA THR A 89 23.61 19.16 13.19
C THR A 89 24.35 20.01 14.25
N ASN A 90 24.38 21.31 14.05
CA ASN A 90 25.07 22.23 14.98
C ASN A 90 26.53 21.83 15.31
N ASN A 91 27.30 21.41 14.32
CA ASN A 91 28.67 20.90 14.47
C ASN A 91 28.80 19.60 15.29
N GLU A 92 27.71 18.92 15.60
CA GLU A 92 27.72 17.63 16.29
C GLU A 92 27.21 16.52 15.36
N THR A 93 27.77 15.34 15.51
CA THR A 93 27.30 14.14 14.78
C THR A 93 26.25 13.45 15.60
N VAL A 94 25.00 13.49 15.13
CA VAL A 94 23.83 12.90 15.80
C VAL A 94 23.29 11.73 14.98
N TRP A 95 23.02 10.62 15.65
CA TRP A 95 22.31 9.52 15.02
C TRP A 95 20.82 9.81 14.89
N VAL A 96 20.23 9.53 13.71
CA VAL A 96 18.79 9.64 13.47
C VAL A 96 18.27 8.29 13.01
N ASP A 97 17.37 7.71 13.80
CA ASP A 97 16.71 6.44 13.45
C ASP A 97 15.87 6.58 12.18
N GLY A 98 16.02 5.63 11.28
CA GLY A 98 15.15 5.47 10.11
C GLY A 98 13.76 4.94 10.50
N PRO A 99 12.82 4.90 9.53
CA PRO A 99 11.44 4.47 9.80
C PRO A 99 11.33 3.05 10.35
N LEU A 100 12.15 2.11 9.88
CA LEU A 100 12.15 0.74 10.37
C LEU A 100 12.63 0.67 11.83
N ALA A 101 13.75 1.31 12.16
CA ALA A 101 14.25 1.34 13.53
C ALA A 101 13.25 2.01 14.50
N ARG A 102 12.62 3.10 14.07
CA ARG A 102 11.54 3.75 14.84
C ARG A 102 10.35 2.82 15.06
N ALA A 103 9.96 2.06 14.04
CA ALA A 103 8.86 1.11 14.14
C ALA A 103 9.19 -0.01 15.15
N VAL A 104 10.41 -0.56 15.09
CA VAL A 104 10.87 -1.58 16.04
C VAL A 104 10.86 -1.04 17.47
N ARG A 105 11.45 0.15 17.71
CA ARG A 105 11.48 0.76 19.06
C ARG A 105 10.09 1.05 19.62
N ALA A 106 9.15 1.45 18.77
CA ALA A 106 7.79 1.81 19.18
C ALA A 106 6.84 0.62 19.30
N GLY A 107 7.26 -0.61 18.96
CA GLY A 107 6.35 -1.75 18.84
C GLY A 107 5.21 -1.47 17.84
N ALA A 108 5.54 -0.80 16.75
CA ALA A 108 4.60 -0.38 15.71
C ALA A 108 4.45 -1.44 14.63
N ILE A 109 3.40 -1.30 13.81
CA ILE A 109 3.32 -1.99 12.53
C ILE A 109 4.18 -1.22 11.53
N CYS A 110 5.20 -1.88 10.97
CA CYS A 110 6.03 -1.35 9.89
C CYS A 110 5.54 -1.92 8.56
N TYR A 111 4.99 -1.06 7.71
CA TYR A 111 4.48 -1.44 6.40
C TYR A 111 5.42 -0.94 5.30
N LEU A 112 6.09 -1.88 4.62
CA LEU A 112 6.93 -1.61 3.45
C LEU A 112 6.10 -1.86 2.20
N ASP A 113 5.61 -0.79 1.59
CA ASP A 113 4.78 -0.87 0.38
C ASP A 113 5.67 -1.00 -0.85
N GLU A 114 5.30 -1.90 -1.75
CA GLU A 114 6.02 -2.22 -3.00
C GLU A 114 7.49 -2.62 -2.75
N VAL A 115 7.71 -3.53 -1.80
CA VAL A 115 9.05 -3.94 -1.34
C VAL A 115 9.98 -4.43 -2.44
N VAL A 116 9.45 -4.91 -3.55
CA VAL A 116 10.20 -5.39 -4.73
C VAL A 116 10.81 -4.25 -5.55
N GLU A 117 10.30 -3.02 -5.38
CA GLU A 117 10.86 -1.82 -5.99
C GLU A 117 12.11 -1.33 -5.25
N ALA A 118 12.33 -1.79 -4.01
CA ALA A 118 13.54 -1.45 -3.27
C ALA A 118 14.76 -2.21 -3.79
N ARG A 119 15.93 -1.66 -3.53
CA ARG A 119 17.21 -2.32 -3.83
C ARG A 119 17.35 -3.63 -3.06
N LYS A 120 18.12 -4.57 -3.62
CA LYS A 120 18.35 -5.89 -3.01
C LYS A 120 19.01 -5.82 -1.63
N ASP A 121 19.89 -4.84 -1.37
CA ASP A 121 20.49 -4.60 -0.06
C ASP A 121 19.46 -4.18 0.98
N THR A 122 18.46 -3.40 0.60
CA THR A 122 17.34 -3.01 1.45
C THR A 122 16.51 -4.21 1.90
N THR A 123 16.26 -5.17 1.01
CA THR A 123 15.49 -6.38 1.37
C THR A 123 16.25 -7.32 2.32
N VAL A 124 17.58 -7.30 2.31
CA VAL A 124 18.40 -8.12 3.23
C VAL A 124 18.28 -7.64 4.68
N VAL A 125 18.15 -6.34 4.89
CA VAL A 125 18.06 -5.73 6.24
C VAL A 125 16.84 -6.21 7.03
N ILE A 126 15.75 -6.57 6.34
CA ILE A 126 14.52 -7.04 7.02
C ILE A 126 14.56 -8.53 7.38
N HIS A 127 15.49 -9.32 6.84
CA HIS A 127 15.52 -10.78 7.07
C HIS A 127 15.64 -11.16 8.55
N PRO A 128 16.52 -10.53 9.37
CA PRO A 128 16.63 -10.91 10.79
C PRO A 128 15.42 -10.47 11.62
N LEU A 129 14.60 -9.53 11.11
CA LEU A 129 13.31 -9.19 11.71
C LEU A 129 12.19 -10.14 11.30
N ALA A 130 12.36 -10.80 10.15
CA ALA A 130 11.37 -11.71 9.58
C ALA A 130 11.61 -13.18 9.93
N ASP A 131 12.54 -13.47 10.83
CA ASP A 131 12.78 -14.81 11.36
C ASP A 131 12.71 -14.83 12.90
N ASP A 132 12.89 -16.00 13.50
CA ASP A 132 12.76 -16.22 14.96
C ASP A 132 13.67 -15.32 15.82
N ARG A 133 14.73 -14.77 15.25
CA ARG A 133 15.64 -13.84 15.94
C ARG A 133 14.97 -12.52 16.29
N ARG A 134 14.07 -12.02 15.42
CA ARG A 134 13.33 -10.76 15.57
C ARG A 134 14.24 -9.59 15.98
N ILE A 135 15.38 -9.43 15.30
CA ILE A 135 16.37 -8.39 15.57
C ILE A 135 16.59 -7.48 14.36
N LEU A 136 16.89 -6.21 14.60
CA LEU A 136 17.38 -5.28 13.60
C LEU A 136 18.84 -4.93 13.90
N PRO A 137 19.78 -5.41 13.08
CA PRO A 137 21.19 -5.00 13.21
C PRO A 137 21.36 -3.53 12.80
N MET A 138 21.89 -2.73 13.70
CA MET A 138 22.25 -1.32 13.48
C MET A 138 23.77 -1.21 13.43
N GLU A 139 24.39 -1.75 12.38
CA GLU A 139 25.84 -1.93 12.26
C GLU A 139 26.63 -0.64 12.51
N LYS A 140 26.18 0.48 11.95
CA LYS A 140 26.85 1.78 12.14
C LYS A 140 26.81 2.29 13.58
N ARG A 141 25.93 1.75 14.43
CA ARG A 141 25.84 2.04 15.87
C ARG A 141 26.49 0.98 16.75
N GLY A 142 26.79 -0.19 16.19
CA GLY A 142 27.21 -1.36 16.97
C GLY A 142 26.08 -1.89 17.89
N GLU A 143 24.81 -1.68 17.52
CA GLU A 143 23.62 -2.02 18.29
C GLU A 143 22.83 -3.14 17.59
N LEU A 144 22.34 -4.11 18.36
CA LEU A 144 21.33 -5.06 17.92
C LEU A 144 20.00 -4.69 18.59
N LEU A 145 19.06 -4.21 17.82
CA LEU A 145 17.75 -3.79 18.33
C LEU A 145 16.79 -4.99 18.31
N GLN A 146 16.39 -5.46 19.50
CA GLN A 146 15.40 -6.52 19.66
C GLN A 146 14.00 -5.96 19.39
N ALA A 147 13.23 -6.63 18.53
CA ALA A 147 11.84 -6.25 18.28
C ALA A 147 10.96 -6.69 19.46
N PRO A 148 10.15 -5.78 20.03
CA PRO A 148 9.19 -6.12 21.07
C PRO A 148 8.05 -6.99 20.48
N PRO A 149 7.29 -7.71 21.34
CA PRO A 149 6.18 -8.57 20.90
C PRO A 149 5.14 -7.86 20.03
N GLU A 150 4.93 -6.59 20.27
CA GLU A 150 3.94 -5.75 19.56
C GLU A 150 4.37 -5.32 18.15
N PHE A 151 5.65 -5.43 17.85
CA PHE A 151 6.15 -5.08 16.52
C PHE A 151 5.71 -6.10 15.47
N LEU A 152 5.19 -5.63 14.35
CA LEU A 152 4.88 -6.45 13.18
C LEU A 152 5.49 -5.83 11.92
N LEU A 153 6.20 -6.66 11.16
CA LEU A 153 6.65 -6.32 9.82
C LEU A 153 5.60 -6.79 8.81
N VAL A 154 5.15 -5.87 7.98
CA VAL A 154 4.27 -6.16 6.85
C VAL A 154 4.92 -5.63 5.58
N VAL A 155 4.98 -6.45 4.55
CA VAL A 155 5.48 -6.05 3.22
C VAL A 155 4.41 -6.27 2.16
N SER A 156 4.41 -5.50 1.10
CA SER A 156 3.52 -5.72 -0.04
C SER A 156 4.27 -5.75 -1.36
N TYR A 157 3.67 -6.39 -2.33
CA TYR A 157 4.05 -6.27 -3.72
C TYR A 157 2.88 -6.59 -4.67
N ASN A 158 3.02 -6.14 -5.91
CA ASN A 158 2.10 -6.46 -6.99
C ASN A 158 2.72 -7.51 -7.92
N PRO A 159 2.19 -8.75 -7.97
CA PRO A 159 2.77 -9.81 -8.78
C PRO A 159 2.62 -9.62 -10.29
N GLY A 160 1.85 -8.63 -10.75
CA GLY A 160 1.54 -8.40 -12.17
C GLY A 160 2.50 -7.48 -12.92
N TYR A 161 3.30 -6.67 -12.23
CA TYR A 161 4.19 -5.66 -12.83
C TYR A 161 5.66 -6.03 -12.88
N GLN A 162 6.01 -7.24 -12.46
CA GLN A 162 7.42 -7.54 -12.24
C GLN A 162 8.10 -8.02 -13.52
N SER A 163 9.15 -7.32 -13.92
CA SER A 163 10.20 -7.95 -14.71
C SER A 163 10.77 -9.11 -13.87
N VAL A 164 11.16 -10.20 -14.53
CA VAL A 164 11.80 -11.39 -13.90
C VAL A 164 12.99 -11.01 -12.99
N LEU A 165 13.50 -9.80 -13.09
CA LEU A 165 14.62 -9.25 -12.31
C LEU A 165 14.22 -8.69 -10.92
N LYS A 166 12.93 -8.39 -10.69
CA LYS A 166 12.43 -7.74 -9.46
C LYS A 166 11.55 -8.66 -8.60
N GLU A 167 11.74 -9.96 -8.62
CA GLU A 167 11.03 -10.89 -7.76
C GLU A 167 11.67 -11.02 -6.37
N LEU A 168 10.81 -11.14 -5.35
CA LEU A 168 11.26 -11.55 -4.02
C LEU A 168 11.83 -12.97 -4.09
N LYS A 169 13.07 -13.13 -3.63
CA LYS A 169 13.70 -14.45 -3.53
C LYS A 169 12.82 -15.42 -2.73
N GLN A 170 12.80 -16.70 -3.13
CA GLN A 170 12.03 -17.72 -2.45
C GLN A 170 12.38 -17.80 -0.95
N SER A 171 13.66 -17.68 -0.59
CA SER A 171 14.11 -17.65 0.80
C SER A 171 13.55 -16.48 1.62
N THR A 172 13.27 -15.33 0.99
CA THR A 172 12.60 -14.20 1.63
C THR A 172 11.11 -14.48 1.79
N ARG A 173 10.45 -14.96 0.73
CA ARG A 173 9.00 -15.25 0.74
C ARG A 173 8.60 -16.27 1.82
N GLN A 174 9.42 -17.29 2.05
CA GLN A 174 9.17 -18.36 3.03
C GLN A 174 9.19 -17.89 4.49
N ARG A 175 9.59 -16.65 4.77
CA ARG A 175 9.56 -16.06 6.11
C ARG A 175 8.22 -15.41 6.47
N PHE A 176 7.32 -15.28 5.51
CA PHE A 176 6.08 -14.51 5.65
C PHE A 176 4.85 -15.40 5.49
N ILE A 177 3.81 -15.08 6.25
CA ILE A 177 2.46 -15.52 5.90
C ILE A 177 1.95 -14.62 4.78
N ALA A 178 1.53 -15.22 3.66
CA ALA A 178 1.03 -14.48 2.51
C ALA A 178 -0.49 -14.36 2.56
N ILE A 179 -0.98 -13.12 2.38
CA ILE A 179 -2.40 -12.81 2.18
C ILE A 179 -2.53 -12.29 0.75
N GLU A 180 -3.41 -12.91 -0.03
CA GLU A 180 -3.66 -12.50 -1.40
C GLU A 180 -4.91 -11.61 -1.47
N PHE A 181 -4.75 -10.46 -2.10
CA PHE A 181 -5.81 -9.49 -2.37
C PHE A 181 -6.19 -9.53 -3.83
N GLY A 182 -7.49 -9.55 -4.08
CA GLY A 182 -8.09 -9.29 -5.39
C GLY A 182 -8.93 -8.03 -5.35
N TYR A 183 -9.57 -7.73 -6.49
CA TYR A 183 -10.66 -6.76 -6.46
C TYR A 183 -11.87 -7.40 -5.78
N PRO A 184 -12.68 -6.63 -5.01
CA PRO A 184 -13.90 -7.14 -4.41
C PRO A 184 -14.87 -7.68 -5.46
N ASP A 185 -15.82 -8.52 -5.05
CA ASP A 185 -16.93 -8.86 -5.92
C ASP A 185 -17.73 -7.60 -6.30
N PRO A 186 -18.46 -7.61 -7.44
CA PRO A 186 -19.08 -6.40 -7.96
C PRO A 186 -20.03 -5.70 -6.99
N ALA A 187 -20.81 -6.45 -6.24
CA ALA A 187 -21.78 -5.89 -5.29
C ALA A 187 -21.06 -5.20 -4.13
N LEU A 188 -20.01 -5.81 -3.62
CA LEU A 188 -19.18 -5.25 -2.57
C LEU A 188 -18.39 -4.04 -3.07
N GLU A 189 -17.85 -4.09 -4.29
CA GLU A 189 -17.11 -2.98 -4.89
C GLU A 189 -18.02 -1.75 -5.10
N ALA A 190 -19.25 -1.95 -5.59
CA ALA A 190 -20.25 -0.88 -5.69
C ALA A 190 -20.59 -0.27 -4.32
N LYS A 191 -20.78 -1.11 -3.30
CA LYS A 191 -20.98 -0.64 -1.92
C LYS A 191 -19.82 0.22 -1.42
N ILE A 192 -18.58 -0.18 -1.72
CA ILE A 192 -17.38 0.60 -1.36
C ILE A 192 -17.42 1.97 -2.03
N VAL A 193 -17.69 2.02 -3.34
CA VAL A 193 -17.78 3.29 -4.09
C VAL A 193 -18.85 4.20 -3.52
N VAL A 194 -20.06 3.67 -3.26
CA VAL A 194 -21.18 4.42 -2.65
C VAL A 194 -20.78 4.96 -1.29
N THR A 195 -20.22 4.15 -0.42
CA THR A 195 -19.88 4.53 0.96
C THR A 195 -18.75 5.56 1.01
N GLU A 196 -17.72 5.41 0.16
CA GLU A 196 -16.57 6.34 0.12
C GLU A 196 -16.89 7.69 -0.52
N THR A 197 -17.91 7.75 -1.39
CA THR A 197 -18.15 8.95 -2.21
C THR A 197 -19.54 9.56 -2.06
N GLY A 198 -20.51 8.79 -1.58
CA GLY A 198 -21.92 9.18 -1.60
C GLY A 198 -22.52 9.23 -3.00
N LEU A 199 -21.93 8.54 -3.99
CA LEU A 199 -22.52 8.37 -5.31
C LEU A 199 -23.79 7.51 -5.21
N ASP A 200 -24.75 7.71 -6.10
CA ASP A 200 -25.91 6.82 -6.18
C ASP A 200 -25.53 5.43 -6.65
N ALA A 201 -26.31 4.43 -6.25
CA ALA A 201 -26.01 3.02 -6.52
C ALA A 201 -25.98 2.71 -8.02
N GLN A 202 -26.86 3.31 -8.82
CA GLN A 202 -26.94 3.04 -10.26
C GLN A 202 -25.65 3.43 -10.97
N ASN A 203 -25.11 4.62 -10.68
CA ASN A 203 -23.85 5.06 -11.25
C ASN A 203 -22.65 4.29 -10.67
N ALA A 204 -22.69 3.86 -9.41
CA ALA A 204 -21.68 2.99 -8.84
C ALA A 204 -21.62 1.63 -9.54
N ASP A 205 -22.78 1.00 -9.80
CA ASP A 205 -22.86 -0.27 -10.54
C ASP A 205 -22.31 -0.14 -11.97
N LYS A 206 -22.60 0.96 -12.65
CA LYS A 206 -22.05 1.25 -13.99
C LYS A 206 -20.53 1.39 -13.96
N LEU A 207 -19.98 2.09 -12.97
CA LEU A 207 -18.53 2.21 -12.79
C LEU A 207 -17.88 0.85 -12.52
N VAL A 208 -18.48 0.01 -11.70
CA VAL A 208 -17.99 -1.34 -11.44
C VAL A 208 -18.05 -2.21 -12.70
N THR A 209 -19.12 -2.10 -13.48
CA THR A 209 -19.25 -2.78 -14.78
C THR A 209 -18.13 -2.36 -15.73
N LEU A 210 -17.85 -1.05 -15.84
CA LEU A 210 -16.74 -0.54 -16.64
C LEU A 210 -15.39 -1.11 -16.16
N ALA A 211 -15.18 -1.17 -14.85
CA ALA A 211 -13.96 -1.75 -14.29
C ALA A 211 -13.81 -3.23 -14.67
N GLN A 212 -14.87 -4.01 -14.59
CA GLN A 212 -14.85 -5.42 -15.00
C GLN A 212 -14.50 -5.57 -16.48
N MET A 213 -15.11 -4.74 -17.35
CA MET A 213 -14.81 -4.75 -18.79
C MET A 213 -13.34 -4.44 -19.05
N THR A 214 -12.78 -3.41 -18.41
CA THR A 214 -11.35 -3.07 -18.57
C THR A 214 -10.43 -4.16 -17.99
N ARG A 215 -10.78 -4.80 -16.86
CA ARG A 215 -10.02 -5.93 -16.29
C ARG A 215 -9.97 -7.13 -17.23
N ASN A 216 -11.03 -7.37 -18.00
CA ASN A 216 -11.07 -8.44 -19.01
C ASN A 216 -10.17 -8.15 -20.22
N LEU A 217 -9.76 -6.90 -20.42
CA LEU A 217 -8.79 -6.52 -21.45
C LEU A 217 -7.33 -6.68 -21.01
N ARG A 218 -7.07 -7.12 -19.77
CA ARG A 218 -5.72 -7.39 -19.28
C ARG A 218 -5.04 -8.44 -20.14
N GLY A 219 -3.82 -8.12 -20.59
CA GLY A 219 -3.06 -8.95 -21.52
C GLY A 219 -3.54 -8.89 -22.98
N ASN A 220 -4.63 -8.15 -23.25
CA ASN A 220 -5.16 -7.89 -24.59
C ASN A 220 -5.20 -6.37 -24.86
N GLY A 221 -4.06 -5.70 -24.62
CA GLY A 221 -3.90 -4.27 -24.86
C GLY A 221 -3.83 -3.41 -23.59
N LEU A 222 -4.29 -3.91 -22.44
CA LEU A 222 -4.08 -3.27 -21.15
C LEU A 222 -3.18 -4.12 -20.25
N ASP A 223 -2.23 -3.49 -19.56
CA ASP A 223 -1.40 -4.13 -18.54
C ASP A 223 -2.20 -4.45 -17.27
N GLU A 224 -3.06 -3.53 -16.85
CA GLU A 224 -4.05 -3.70 -15.78
C GLU A 224 -5.40 -3.07 -16.15
N GLY A 225 -6.47 -3.55 -15.53
CA GLY A 225 -7.80 -2.91 -15.61
C GLY A 225 -8.00 -1.88 -14.50
N ALA A 226 -9.13 -1.18 -14.55
CA ALA A 226 -9.47 -0.16 -13.58
C ALA A 226 -9.53 -0.71 -12.15
N SER A 227 -8.77 -0.10 -11.26
CA SER A 227 -8.75 -0.43 -9.84
C SER A 227 -9.91 0.22 -9.10
N THR A 228 -10.31 -0.32 -7.95
CA THR A 228 -11.31 0.29 -7.06
C THR A 228 -10.95 1.74 -6.70
N ARG A 229 -9.66 2.07 -6.59
CA ARG A 229 -9.18 3.44 -6.39
C ARG A 229 -9.61 4.38 -7.52
N LEU A 230 -9.47 3.95 -8.78
CA LEU A 230 -9.90 4.74 -9.94
C LEU A 230 -11.42 4.94 -9.95
N LEU A 231 -12.20 3.93 -9.56
CA LEU A 231 -13.66 4.06 -9.44
C LEU A 231 -14.05 5.11 -8.41
N VAL A 232 -13.41 5.12 -7.23
CA VAL A 232 -13.62 6.13 -6.19
C VAL A 232 -13.24 7.54 -6.70
N HIS A 233 -12.14 7.66 -7.45
CA HIS A 233 -11.74 8.95 -8.04
C HIS A 233 -12.78 9.43 -9.05
N THR A 234 -13.22 8.58 -9.98
CA THR A 234 -14.24 8.88 -10.99
C THR A 234 -15.57 9.27 -10.33
N ALA A 235 -15.99 8.51 -9.32
CA ALA A 235 -17.21 8.81 -8.56
C ALA A 235 -17.14 10.18 -7.88
N ARG A 236 -15.98 10.57 -7.33
CA ARG A 236 -15.78 11.92 -6.78
C ARG A 236 -15.89 13.02 -7.82
N LEU A 237 -15.42 12.78 -9.05
CA LEU A 237 -15.59 13.72 -10.16
C LEU A 237 -17.08 13.86 -10.55
N PHE A 238 -17.83 12.77 -10.62
CA PHE A 238 -19.29 12.79 -10.83
C PHE A 238 -20.00 13.66 -9.78
N LYS A 239 -19.65 13.47 -8.50
CA LYS A 239 -20.20 14.26 -7.38
C LYS A 239 -19.85 15.75 -7.45
N ARG A 240 -18.82 16.13 -8.20
CA ARG A 240 -18.43 17.53 -8.46
C ARG A 240 -19.07 18.10 -9.72
N GLY A 241 -19.95 17.34 -10.41
CA GLY A 241 -20.67 17.78 -11.60
C GLY A 241 -19.89 17.62 -12.91
N ILE A 242 -18.77 16.88 -12.89
CA ILE A 242 -18.06 16.52 -14.12
C ILE A 242 -18.88 15.44 -14.85
N THR A 243 -19.05 15.61 -16.15
CA THR A 243 -19.83 14.65 -16.96
C THR A 243 -19.17 13.28 -16.99
N PRO A 244 -19.95 12.18 -17.08
CA PRO A 244 -19.41 10.82 -17.10
C PRO A 244 -18.34 10.62 -18.18
N ALA A 245 -18.55 11.14 -19.39
CA ALA A 245 -17.59 11.01 -20.47
C ALA A 245 -16.22 11.62 -20.11
N VAL A 246 -16.20 12.84 -19.56
CA VAL A 246 -14.96 13.52 -19.18
C VAL A 246 -14.30 12.82 -17.96
N ALA A 247 -15.10 12.46 -16.96
CA ALA A 247 -14.55 11.85 -15.75
C ALA A 247 -14.00 10.44 -16.01
N CYS A 248 -14.68 9.61 -16.81
CA CYS A 248 -14.18 8.28 -17.18
C CYS A 248 -12.94 8.38 -18.07
N ASN A 249 -12.91 9.31 -19.04
CA ASN A 249 -11.71 9.52 -19.82
C ASN A 249 -10.51 9.87 -18.94
N SER A 250 -10.65 10.92 -18.11
CA SER A 250 -9.52 11.44 -17.33
C SER A 250 -9.07 10.55 -16.17
N ALA A 251 -10.01 9.87 -15.48
CA ALA A 251 -9.71 9.10 -14.29
C ALA A 251 -9.58 7.59 -14.54
N ILE A 252 -10.04 7.08 -15.69
CA ILE A 252 -9.93 5.67 -16.04
C ILE A 252 -9.10 5.49 -17.30
N ALA A 253 -9.56 5.99 -18.48
CA ALA A 253 -8.91 5.68 -19.75
C ALA A 253 -7.44 6.17 -19.78
N GLU A 254 -7.20 7.46 -19.53
CA GLU A 254 -5.86 8.06 -19.50
C GLU A 254 -4.96 7.51 -18.37
N ALA A 255 -5.56 6.94 -17.31
CA ALA A 255 -4.82 6.31 -16.23
C ALA A 255 -4.40 4.85 -16.52
N LEU A 256 -5.04 4.21 -17.51
CA LEU A 256 -4.78 2.81 -17.86
C LEU A 256 -3.82 2.65 -19.03
N THR A 257 -3.77 3.63 -19.95
CA THR A 257 -2.98 3.49 -21.17
C THR A 257 -2.71 4.84 -21.85
N ASP A 258 -1.58 4.91 -22.54
CA ASP A 258 -1.23 6.00 -23.47
C ASP A 258 -1.50 5.60 -24.96
N ASP A 259 -1.92 4.36 -25.20
CA ASP A 259 -2.21 3.86 -26.56
C ASP A 259 -3.54 4.46 -27.08
N PRO A 260 -3.53 5.18 -28.24
CA PRO A 260 -4.73 5.85 -28.74
C PRO A 260 -5.87 4.90 -29.14
N GLU A 261 -5.59 3.65 -29.50
CA GLU A 261 -6.63 2.67 -29.86
C GLU A 261 -7.31 2.16 -28.59
N MET A 262 -6.52 1.85 -27.55
CA MET A 262 -7.03 1.42 -26.26
C MET A 262 -7.77 2.55 -25.55
N LEU A 263 -7.29 3.80 -25.63
CA LEU A 263 -8.01 4.96 -25.11
C LEU A 263 -9.41 5.08 -25.72
N ARG A 264 -9.51 4.94 -27.05
CA ARG A 264 -10.81 4.95 -27.75
C ARG A 264 -11.68 3.80 -27.28
N ALA A 265 -11.16 2.59 -27.21
CA ALA A 265 -11.91 1.40 -26.78
C ALA A 265 -12.48 1.56 -25.36
N VAL A 266 -11.68 2.03 -24.39
CA VAL A 266 -12.14 2.27 -23.02
C VAL A 266 -13.21 3.37 -22.97
N ASN A 267 -13.06 4.44 -23.76
CA ASN A 267 -14.06 5.52 -23.84
C ASN A 267 -15.37 5.06 -24.49
N GLU A 268 -15.32 4.17 -25.50
CA GLU A 268 -16.49 3.55 -26.09
C GLU A 268 -17.25 2.67 -25.07
N LEU A 269 -16.51 1.87 -24.29
CA LEU A 269 -17.10 1.10 -23.19
C LEU A 269 -17.79 2.01 -22.16
N ALA A 270 -17.13 3.11 -21.76
CA ALA A 270 -17.74 4.08 -20.85
C ALA A 270 -19.01 4.70 -21.44
N SER A 271 -18.97 5.13 -22.71
CA SER A 271 -20.11 5.73 -23.40
C SER A 271 -21.30 4.80 -23.61
N SER A 272 -21.06 3.48 -23.61
CA SER A 272 -22.13 2.48 -23.69
C SER A 272 -22.91 2.31 -22.37
N LEU A 273 -22.33 2.74 -21.26
CA LEU A 273 -22.90 2.62 -19.92
C LEU A 273 -23.55 3.92 -19.42
N PHE A 274 -23.04 5.08 -19.83
CA PHE A 274 -23.44 6.41 -19.35
C PHE A 274 -24.09 7.23 -20.45
#